data_b56d04f4bdc5b07221e913f8953ff3da
#
_entry.id   b56d04f4bdc5b07221e913f8953ff3da
#
_cell.length_a   1.000
_cell.length_b   1.000
_cell.length_c   1.000
_cell.angle_alpha   90.00
_cell.angle_beta   90.00
_cell.angle_gamma   90.00
#
_symmetry.space_group_name_H-M   'P 1'
#
loop_
_entity.id
_entity.type
_entity.pdbx_description
1 polymer ?
#
loop_
_entity_poly.entity_id
_entity_poly.type
_entity_poly.pdbx_seq_one_letter_code
_entity_poly.pdbx_strand_id
1 'polypeptide(L)' 'MLSDQERMNNAFKEMLFHEETMAKKYAQLAQQITDPKLQQMLQGMEQAARNHYSTLTTKMQSFAIV' A
#
# COMPACT_ATOMS: atom_id res chain seq x y z
N MET A 1 15.74 -19.06 14.84
CA MET A 1 14.41 -18.47 15.09
C MET A 1 14.49 -16.97 14.90
N LEU A 2 13.51 -16.37 14.24
CA LEU A 2 13.50 -14.92 14.01
C LEU A 2 13.15 -14.18 15.30
N SER A 3 13.80 -13.05 15.53
CA SER A 3 13.44 -12.14 16.60
C SER A 3 12.12 -11.41 16.25
N ASP A 4 11.51 -10.76 17.24
CA ASP A 4 10.32 -9.94 17.03
C ASP A 4 10.63 -8.80 16.06
N GLN A 5 11.81 -8.20 16.16
CA GLN A 5 12.24 -7.12 15.25
C GLN A 5 12.33 -7.62 13.81
N GLU A 6 12.89 -8.80 13.60
CA GLU A 6 12.99 -9.39 12.26
C GLU A 6 11.61 -9.73 11.68
N ARG A 7 10.72 -10.26 12.52
CA ARG A 7 9.34 -10.54 12.10
C ARG A 7 8.61 -9.26 11.70
N MET A 8 8.77 -8.19 12.47
CA MET A 8 8.18 -6.89 12.15
C MET A 8 8.74 -6.33 10.85
N ASN A 9 10.08 -6.40 10.68
CA ASN A 9 10.71 -5.95 9.45
C ASN A 9 10.10 -6.64 8.23
N ASN A 10 10.01 -7.97 8.31
CA ASN A 10 9.47 -8.77 7.20
C ASN A 10 8.02 -8.46 6.94
N ALA A 11 7.20 -8.35 8.00
CA ALA A 11 5.77 -8.07 7.88
C ALA A 11 5.52 -6.69 7.24
N PHE A 12 6.26 -5.65 7.69
CA PHE A 12 6.09 -4.31 7.12
C PHE A 12 6.50 -4.26 5.66
N LYS A 13 7.58 -4.95 5.27
CA LYS A 13 8.00 -5.00 3.88
C LYS A 13 6.95 -5.67 2.99
N GLU A 14 6.35 -6.74 3.49
CA GLU A 14 5.25 -7.40 2.78
C GLU A 14 4.03 -6.49 2.64
N MET A 15 3.67 -5.76 3.72
CA MET A 15 2.56 -4.83 3.69
C MET A 15 2.81 -3.67 2.73
N LEU A 16 4.02 -3.13 2.70
CA LEU A 16 4.39 -2.07 1.75
C LEU A 16 4.27 -2.56 0.32
N PHE A 17 4.78 -3.75 0.04
CA PHE A 17 4.69 -4.35 -1.29
C PHE A 17 3.23 -4.55 -1.70
N HIS A 18 2.41 -5.02 -0.78
CA HIS A 18 0.98 -5.23 -1.03
C HIS A 18 0.28 -3.91 -1.38
N GLU A 19 0.49 -2.86 -0.59
CA GLU A 19 -0.15 -1.57 -0.84
C GLU A 19 0.30 -0.97 -2.18
N GLU A 20 1.58 -1.06 -2.49
CA GLU A 20 2.09 -0.59 -3.78
C GLU A 20 1.47 -1.36 -4.94
N THR A 21 1.39 -2.67 -4.84
CA THR A 21 0.79 -3.53 -5.85
C THR A 21 -0.68 -3.17 -6.06
N MET A 22 -1.42 -2.98 -4.98
CA MET A 22 -2.84 -2.64 -5.07
C MET A 22 -3.05 -1.25 -5.65
N ALA A 23 -2.23 -0.27 -5.28
CA ALA A 23 -2.32 1.08 -5.83
C ALA A 23 -2.15 1.05 -7.35
N LYS A 24 -1.15 0.33 -7.84
CA LYS A 24 -0.89 0.19 -9.28
C LYS A 24 -2.05 -0.51 -9.98
N LYS A 25 -2.62 -1.52 -9.35
CA LYS A 25 -3.73 -2.27 -9.92
C LYS A 25 -4.99 -1.42 -10.04
N TYR A 26 -5.30 -0.62 -9.02
CA TYR A 26 -6.44 0.31 -9.07
C TYR A 26 -6.23 1.36 -10.17
N ALA A 27 -5.02 1.90 -10.29
CA ALA A 27 -4.70 2.88 -11.32
C ALA A 27 -4.86 2.30 -12.73
N GLN A 28 -4.36 1.10 -12.96
CA GLN A 28 -4.49 0.40 -14.25
C GLN A 28 -5.95 0.15 -14.59
N LEU A 29 -6.72 -0.35 -13.63
CA LEU A 29 -8.13 -0.66 -13.85
C LEU A 29 -8.93 0.60 -14.16
N ALA A 30 -8.62 1.71 -13.47
CA ALA A 30 -9.28 2.99 -13.72
C ALA A 30 -9.08 3.47 -15.16
N GLN A 31 -7.93 3.17 -15.76
CA GLN A 31 -7.66 3.53 -17.17
C GLN A 31 -8.48 2.70 -18.15
N GLN A 32 -8.86 1.48 -17.78
CA GLN A 32 -9.61 0.57 -18.64
C GLN A 32 -11.12 0.77 -18.54
N ILE A 33 -11.59 1.37 -17.45
CA ILE A 33 -13.02 1.55 -17.20
C ILE A 33 -13.45 2.92 -17.71
N THR A 34 -14.58 2.95 -18.42
CA THR A 34 -15.10 4.19 -19.00
C THR A 34 -16.20 4.82 -18.16
N ASP A 35 -16.80 4.09 -17.21
CA ASP A 35 -17.82 4.62 -16.32
C ASP A 35 -17.21 5.60 -15.32
N PRO A 36 -17.65 6.89 -15.32
CA PRO A 36 -17.02 7.89 -14.44
C PRO A 36 -17.14 7.60 -12.94
N LYS A 37 -18.25 7.00 -12.52
CA LYS A 37 -18.46 6.68 -11.10
C LYS A 37 -17.52 5.57 -10.64
N LEU A 38 -17.33 4.55 -11.49
CA LEU A 38 -16.39 3.47 -11.19
C LEU A 38 -14.95 3.97 -11.22
N GLN A 39 -14.61 4.87 -12.16
CA GLN A 39 -13.30 5.49 -12.20
C GLN A 39 -13.01 6.25 -10.92
N GLN A 40 -13.95 7.05 -10.43
CA GLN A 40 -13.79 7.81 -9.19
C GLN A 40 -13.59 6.88 -8.00
N MET A 41 -14.35 5.79 -7.93
CA MET A 41 -14.22 4.81 -6.88
C MET A 41 -12.81 4.20 -6.87
N LEU A 42 -12.32 3.80 -8.04
CA LEU A 42 -10.98 3.21 -8.16
C LEU A 42 -9.88 4.21 -7.83
N GLN A 43 -10.03 5.47 -8.22
CA GLN A 43 -9.09 6.54 -7.87
C GLN A 43 -9.05 6.76 -6.36
N GLY A 44 -10.20 6.69 -5.70
CA GLY A 44 -10.28 6.76 -4.24
C GLY A 44 -9.58 5.59 -3.56
N MET A 45 -9.75 4.38 -4.11
CA MET A 45 -9.08 3.18 -3.60
C MET A 45 -7.57 3.25 -3.81
N GLU A 46 -7.13 3.76 -4.95
CA GLU A 46 -5.71 4.00 -5.21
C GLU A 46 -5.14 4.98 -4.19
N GLN A 47 -5.82 6.09 -3.94
CA GLN A 47 -5.36 7.09 -2.97
C GLN A 47 -5.29 6.50 -1.57
N ALA A 48 -6.27 5.68 -1.17
CA ALA A 48 -6.26 5.00 0.13
C ALA A 48 -5.05 4.07 0.25
N ALA A 49 -4.74 3.31 -0.79
CA ALA A 49 -3.58 2.42 -0.78
C ALA A 49 -2.27 3.22 -0.65
N ARG A 50 -2.15 4.34 -1.35
CA ARG A 50 -0.96 5.21 -1.25
C ARG A 50 -0.84 5.85 0.14
N ASN A 51 -1.96 6.23 0.75
CA ASN A 51 -1.97 6.75 2.11
C ASN A 51 -1.54 5.68 3.12
N HIS A 52 -1.98 4.43 2.94
CA HIS A 52 -1.55 3.31 3.77
C HIS A 52 -0.05 3.07 3.64
N TYR A 53 0.48 3.14 2.43
CA TYR A 53 1.91 3.01 2.17
C TYR A 53 2.68 4.07 2.94
N SER A 54 2.24 5.30 2.86
CA SER A 54 2.86 6.43 3.56
C SER A 54 2.84 6.23 5.08
N THR A 55 1.70 5.79 5.62
CA THR A 55 1.54 5.51 7.04
C THR A 55 2.49 4.39 7.49
N LEU A 56 2.58 3.32 6.72
CA LEU A 56 3.48 2.21 7.01
C LEU A 56 4.94 2.66 7.01
N THR A 57 5.34 3.49 6.04
CA THR A 57 6.68 4.03 5.95
C THR A 57 7.03 4.86 7.19
N THR A 58 6.10 5.70 7.63
CA THR A 58 6.27 6.51 8.84
C THR A 58 6.43 5.62 10.09
N LYS A 59 5.61 4.57 10.19
CA LYS A 59 5.69 3.63 11.31
C LYS A 59 7.01 2.87 11.32
N MET A 60 7.49 2.46 10.14
CA MET A 60 8.79 1.80 10.03
C MET A 60 9.91 2.70 10.55
N GLN A 61 9.89 3.99 10.20
CA GLN A 61 10.87 4.94 10.69
C GLN A 61 10.78 5.11 12.22
N SER A 62 9.57 5.19 12.75
CA SER A 62 9.31 5.30 14.18
C SER A 62 9.89 4.13 14.99
N PHE A 63 9.82 2.92 14.45
CA PHE A 63 10.28 1.71 15.12
C PHE A 63 11.68 1.28 14.68
N ALA A 64 12.39 2.14 13.93
CA ALA A 64 13.71 1.85 13.38
C ALA A 64 13.76 0.54 12.58
N ILE A 65 12.69 0.25 11.84
CA ILE A 65 12.59 -0.91 10.95
C ILE A 65 13.31 -0.59 9.65
N VAL A 66 14.18 -1.48 9.23
CA VAL A 66 15.00 -1.30 8.03
C VAL A 66 14.81 -2.39 6.99
#